data_79ad950495bc177d344e98bce225c164
#
_entry.id   79ad950495bc177d344e98bce225c164
#
_cell.length_a   1.000
_cell.length_b   1.000
_cell.length_c   1.000
_cell.angle_alpha   90.00
_cell.angle_beta   90.00
_cell.angle_gamma   90.00
#
_symmetry.space_group_name_H-M   'P 1'
#
loop_
_entity.id
_entity.type
_entity.pdbx_description
1 polymer ?
#
loop_
_entity_poly.entity_id
_entity_poly.type
_entity_poly.pdbx_seq_one_letter_code
_entity_poly.pdbx_strand_id
1 'polypeptide(L)'
;LKNGKYKNFDLTLDLRTTPGGKGAVWFHTDPNLKKGYRIAINNDRADKVWWKMTGSLVSVRNLTKSFVKEDQWFKMDIRVAGQEIDVNINGEPVVEYIQPTAPYRTDANTYALLSEGTFGIESDGSGEIQIKNITVNVIDESTIDINAQLAEANDEQNDEIIKLHQSDFPVLDYHVHLKGGLTKEVAAKQSRKTGINYTIAPNCGIGFPITNDQQVMDYLNEMRSQPFILGMQAEGREWITTFSPETLKEFDYV
;
A
#
# COMPACT_ATOMS: atom_id res chain seq x y z
N LEU A 1 -9.91 -11.17 -20.46
CA LEU A 1 -11.25 -11.21 -19.83
C LEU A 1 -12.26 -10.40 -20.69
N LYS A 2 -12.41 -10.82 -21.95
CA LYS A 2 -13.35 -10.15 -22.86
C LYS A 2 -14.79 -10.39 -22.37
N ASN A 3 -15.51 -9.33 -22.09
CA ASN A 3 -16.96 -9.25 -21.80
C ASN A 3 -17.44 -9.69 -20.41
N GLY A 4 -16.60 -9.91 -19.42
CA GLY A 4 -17.03 -10.12 -18.05
C GLY A 4 -17.32 -8.79 -17.36
N LYS A 5 -18.46 -8.72 -16.67
CA LYS A 5 -18.73 -7.70 -15.67
C LYS A 5 -18.66 -8.34 -14.30
N TYR A 6 -17.87 -7.75 -13.43
CA TYR A 6 -17.58 -8.27 -12.10
C TYR A 6 -17.99 -7.22 -11.07
N LYS A 7 -18.70 -7.65 -10.03
CA LYS A 7 -19.11 -6.82 -8.88
C LYS A 7 -18.33 -7.24 -7.64
N ASN A 8 -18.38 -8.53 -7.31
CA ASN A 8 -17.67 -9.12 -6.17
C ASN A 8 -16.72 -10.19 -6.69
N PHE A 9 -15.45 -10.12 -6.33
CA PHE A 9 -14.41 -11.00 -6.88
C PHE A 9 -13.15 -11.05 -6.03
N ASP A 10 -12.38 -12.12 -6.21
CA ASP A 10 -10.97 -12.21 -5.91
C ASP A 10 -10.20 -12.23 -7.24
N LEU A 11 -9.38 -11.21 -7.49
CA LEU A 11 -8.47 -11.11 -8.63
C LEU A 11 -7.05 -11.34 -8.16
N THR A 12 -6.38 -12.35 -8.73
CA THR A 12 -4.97 -12.61 -8.47
C THR A 12 -4.18 -12.49 -9.77
N LEU A 13 -3.03 -11.83 -9.73
CA LEU A 13 -2.10 -11.73 -10.86
C LEU A 13 -0.66 -11.65 -10.39
N ASP A 14 0.25 -12.24 -11.18
CA ASP A 14 1.68 -12.05 -11.00
C ASP A 14 2.15 -10.92 -11.90
N LEU A 15 2.91 -9.99 -11.32
CA LEU A 15 3.41 -8.77 -11.95
C LEU A 15 4.93 -8.70 -11.84
N ARG A 16 5.57 -8.07 -12.82
CA ARG A 16 6.96 -7.65 -12.78
C ARG A 16 7.10 -6.33 -13.51
N THR A 17 7.82 -5.38 -12.95
CA THR A 17 8.18 -4.13 -13.62
C THR A 17 9.65 -4.19 -14.05
N THR A 18 9.98 -3.66 -15.22
CA THR A 18 11.36 -3.25 -15.51
C THR A 18 11.67 -1.93 -14.81
N PRO A 19 12.94 -1.50 -14.72
CA PRO A 19 13.30 -0.23 -14.11
C PRO A 19 12.47 0.95 -14.63
N GLY A 20 11.86 1.70 -13.72
CA GLY A 20 10.97 2.81 -14.03
C GLY A 20 9.58 2.44 -14.54
N GLY A 21 9.25 1.14 -14.67
CA GLY A 21 7.94 0.69 -15.15
C GLY A 21 6.82 1.03 -14.17
N LYS A 22 5.83 1.83 -14.62
CA LYS A 22 4.71 2.33 -13.82
C LYS A 22 3.38 2.15 -14.52
N GLY A 23 2.33 2.00 -13.71
CA GLY A 23 0.96 1.89 -14.20
C GLY A 23 -0.02 1.53 -13.10
N ALA A 24 -1.11 0.87 -13.47
CA ALA A 24 -2.13 0.45 -12.51
C ALA A 24 -2.93 -0.76 -13.00
N VAL A 25 -3.46 -1.51 -12.05
CA VAL A 25 -4.54 -2.48 -12.25
C VAL A 25 -5.85 -1.80 -11.94
N TRP A 26 -6.73 -1.73 -12.93
CA TRP A 26 -8.08 -1.18 -12.78
C TRP A 26 -9.10 -2.29 -12.55
N PHE A 27 -10.11 -2.00 -11.74
CA PHE A 27 -11.28 -2.84 -11.57
C PHE A 27 -12.57 -2.01 -11.52
N HIS A 28 -13.73 -2.65 -11.74
CA HIS A 28 -15.02 -1.99 -11.97
C HIS A 28 -14.96 -0.94 -13.09
N THR A 29 -14.04 -1.10 -14.01
CA THR A 29 -13.80 -0.14 -15.08
C THR A 29 -14.57 -0.47 -16.35
N ASP A 30 -14.55 0.44 -17.31
CA ASP A 30 -14.95 0.27 -18.69
C ASP A 30 -13.70 0.10 -19.59
N PRO A 31 -13.87 -0.23 -20.89
CA PRO A 31 -12.75 -0.38 -21.80
C PRO A 31 -11.87 0.88 -21.99
N ASN A 32 -12.37 2.06 -21.59
CA ASN A 32 -11.66 3.33 -21.71
C ASN A 32 -10.96 3.75 -20.40
N LEU A 33 -11.04 2.95 -19.34
CA LEU A 33 -10.48 3.21 -18.00
C LEU A 33 -10.98 4.54 -17.40
N LYS A 34 -12.28 4.85 -17.56
CA LYS A 34 -12.87 6.12 -17.14
C LYS A 34 -13.68 6.05 -15.84
N LYS A 35 -13.81 4.87 -15.26
CA LYS A 35 -14.51 4.65 -13.99
C LYS A 35 -13.87 3.49 -13.21
N GLY A 36 -14.23 3.37 -11.94
CA GLY A 36 -13.78 2.31 -11.05
C GLY A 36 -12.53 2.72 -10.28
N TYR A 37 -11.97 1.77 -9.58
CA TYR A 37 -10.75 1.94 -8.81
C TYR A 37 -9.51 1.48 -9.55
N ARG A 38 -8.35 1.94 -9.11
CA ARG A 38 -7.06 1.50 -9.60
C ARG A 38 -6.07 1.24 -8.46
N ILE A 39 -5.34 0.14 -8.60
CA ILE A 39 -4.23 -0.20 -7.70
C ILE A 39 -2.93 0.15 -8.42
N ALA A 40 -2.13 1.00 -7.80
CA ALA A 40 -0.87 1.46 -8.39
C ALA A 40 0.15 0.31 -8.55
N ILE A 41 0.93 0.40 -9.61
CA ILE A 41 2.13 -0.38 -9.85
C ILE A 41 3.28 0.62 -9.99
N ASN A 42 4.10 0.75 -8.95
CA ASN A 42 5.29 1.61 -8.94
C ASN A 42 6.28 1.07 -7.91
N ASN A 43 7.42 0.57 -8.36
CA ASN A 43 8.48 0.03 -7.53
C ASN A 43 9.75 0.89 -7.54
N ASP A 44 9.71 2.02 -8.27
CA ASP A 44 10.81 2.97 -8.37
C ASP A 44 10.92 3.82 -7.09
N ARG A 45 11.88 3.51 -6.24
CA ARG A 45 12.13 4.23 -4.99
C ARG A 45 12.63 5.68 -5.19
N ALA A 46 13.09 6.00 -6.40
CA ALA A 46 13.55 7.34 -6.75
C ALA A 46 12.45 8.20 -7.41
N ASP A 47 11.23 7.66 -7.51
CA ASP A 47 10.11 8.40 -8.07
C ASP A 47 9.81 9.66 -7.27
N LYS A 48 9.56 10.76 -7.98
CA LYS A 48 9.14 12.02 -7.37
C LYS A 48 7.77 11.90 -6.70
N VAL A 49 6.91 11.01 -7.18
CA VAL A 49 5.58 10.71 -6.60
C VAL A 49 5.69 9.44 -5.74
N TRP A 50 6.54 9.50 -4.72
CA TRP A 50 6.84 8.39 -3.81
C TRP A 50 5.68 8.01 -2.87
N TRP A 51 4.53 8.66 -2.96
CA TRP A 51 3.32 8.36 -2.16
C TRP A 51 2.21 7.65 -2.94
N LYS A 52 2.53 7.07 -4.08
CA LYS A 52 1.65 6.19 -4.88
C LYS A 52 2.38 4.93 -5.30
N MET A 53 2.97 4.24 -4.32
CA MET A 53 3.75 3.04 -4.57
C MET A 53 2.86 1.82 -4.81
N THR A 54 3.46 0.71 -5.26
CA THR A 54 2.75 -0.54 -5.55
C THR A 54 1.85 -0.98 -4.40
N GLY A 55 0.60 -1.28 -4.73
CA GLY A 55 -0.45 -1.66 -3.79
C GLY A 55 -1.35 -0.50 -3.35
N SER A 56 -1.01 0.76 -3.63
CA SER A 56 -1.88 1.91 -3.31
C SER A 56 -3.25 1.76 -3.97
N LEU A 57 -4.32 1.88 -3.21
CA LEU A 57 -5.65 2.21 -3.73
C LEU A 57 -5.66 3.72 -4.00
N VAL A 58 -5.38 4.07 -5.26
CA VAL A 58 -4.98 5.42 -5.66
C VAL A 58 -5.97 6.49 -5.21
N SER A 59 -5.45 7.51 -4.55
CA SER A 59 -6.18 8.66 -3.99
C SER A 59 -7.17 8.31 -2.87
N VAL A 60 -7.14 7.06 -2.35
CA VAL A 60 -7.98 6.61 -1.23
C VAL A 60 -7.14 6.06 -0.08
N ARG A 61 -6.17 5.20 -0.40
CA ARG A 61 -5.20 4.61 0.53
C ARG A 61 -3.84 4.53 -0.18
N ASN A 62 -3.17 5.67 -0.32
CA ASN A 62 -1.86 5.73 -0.96
C ASN A 62 -0.79 5.20 -0.02
N LEU A 63 0.11 4.38 -0.55
CA LEU A 63 1.27 3.85 0.15
C LEU A 63 2.51 4.65 -0.21
N THR A 64 3.31 4.97 0.80
CA THR A 64 4.55 5.76 0.64
C THR A 64 5.77 4.90 0.35
N LYS A 65 5.64 3.58 0.39
CA LYS A 65 6.74 2.66 0.10
C LYS A 65 6.25 1.37 -0.51
N SER A 66 6.95 0.91 -1.56
CA SER A 66 6.86 -0.47 -2.05
C SER A 66 7.93 -1.33 -1.36
N PHE A 67 7.55 -2.52 -0.87
CA PHE A 67 8.51 -3.52 -0.37
C PHE A 67 8.86 -4.58 -1.41
N VAL A 68 8.30 -4.49 -2.62
CA VAL A 68 8.73 -5.29 -3.78
C VAL A 68 9.72 -4.50 -4.63
N LYS A 69 10.57 -5.22 -5.38
CA LYS A 69 11.64 -4.63 -6.17
C LYS A 69 11.32 -4.69 -7.66
N GLU A 70 11.88 -3.75 -8.41
CA GLU A 70 11.95 -3.86 -9.87
C GLU A 70 12.66 -5.14 -10.30
N ASP A 71 12.38 -5.61 -11.50
CA ASP A 71 12.90 -6.84 -12.09
C ASP A 71 12.61 -8.14 -11.31
N GLN A 72 11.73 -8.10 -10.31
CA GLN A 72 11.28 -9.26 -9.55
C GLN A 72 9.78 -9.50 -9.73
N TRP A 73 9.39 -10.77 -9.90
CA TRP A 73 7.99 -11.15 -9.89
C TRP A 73 7.41 -11.02 -8.49
N PHE A 74 6.23 -10.43 -8.41
CA PHE A 74 5.42 -10.36 -7.19
C PHE A 74 3.97 -10.68 -7.49
N LYS A 75 3.26 -11.16 -6.49
CA LYS A 75 1.83 -11.43 -6.56
C LYS A 75 1.05 -10.24 -6.02
N MET A 76 0.00 -9.86 -6.75
CA MET A 76 -1.01 -8.91 -6.29
C MET A 76 -2.34 -9.63 -6.21
N ASP A 77 -2.97 -9.57 -5.05
CA ASP A 77 -4.33 -10.04 -4.83
C ASP A 77 -5.23 -8.84 -4.52
N ILE A 78 -6.34 -8.73 -5.24
CA ILE A 78 -7.34 -7.68 -5.05
C ILE A 78 -8.66 -8.38 -4.78
N ARG A 79 -9.19 -8.22 -3.58
CA ARG A 79 -10.51 -8.69 -3.19
C ARG A 79 -11.49 -7.53 -3.15
N VAL A 80 -12.65 -7.72 -3.78
CA VAL A 80 -13.78 -6.81 -3.65
C VAL A 80 -15.01 -7.61 -3.26
N ALA A 81 -15.56 -7.32 -2.09
CA ALA A 81 -16.74 -8.00 -1.56
C ALA A 81 -17.69 -6.97 -0.92
N GLY A 82 -18.80 -6.67 -1.60
CA GLY A 82 -19.73 -5.62 -1.17
C GLY A 82 -19.09 -4.24 -1.20
N GLN A 83 -18.88 -3.64 -0.03
CA GLN A 83 -18.24 -2.33 0.14
C GLN A 83 -16.74 -2.42 0.48
N GLU A 84 -16.23 -3.61 0.69
CA GLU A 84 -14.85 -3.85 1.12
C GLU A 84 -13.92 -4.06 -0.06
N ILE A 85 -12.76 -3.41 -0.01
CA ILE A 85 -11.64 -3.56 -0.95
C ILE A 85 -10.39 -3.88 -0.14
N ASP A 86 -9.84 -5.07 -0.36
CA ASP A 86 -8.58 -5.51 0.22
C ASP A 86 -7.52 -5.68 -0.86
N VAL A 87 -6.30 -5.24 -0.57
CA VAL A 87 -5.14 -5.45 -1.45
C VAL A 87 -4.04 -6.15 -0.67
N ASN A 88 -3.54 -7.26 -1.23
CA ASN A 88 -2.37 -7.96 -0.71
C ASN A 88 -1.25 -7.95 -1.75
N ILE A 89 -0.02 -7.83 -1.28
CA ILE A 89 1.19 -7.96 -2.10
C ILE A 89 2.05 -9.08 -1.51
N ASN A 90 2.32 -10.12 -2.28
CA ASN A 90 3.02 -11.33 -1.83
C ASN A 90 2.38 -11.98 -0.59
N GLY A 91 1.05 -11.89 -0.45
CA GLY A 91 0.29 -12.38 0.69
C GLY A 91 0.25 -11.45 1.91
N GLU A 92 1.01 -10.35 1.90
CA GLU A 92 0.95 -9.34 2.97
C GLU A 92 -0.14 -8.31 2.68
N PRO A 93 -1.11 -8.09 3.59
CA PRO A 93 -2.14 -7.07 3.42
C PRO A 93 -1.52 -5.67 3.44
N VAL A 94 -1.88 -4.85 2.45
CA VAL A 94 -1.36 -3.47 2.35
C VAL A 94 -2.46 -2.41 2.36
N VAL A 95 -3.68 -2.75 1.97
CA VAL A 95 -4.86 -1.89 2.03
C VAL A 95 -6.05 -2.69 2.55
N GLU A 96 -6.78 -2.11 3.48
CA GLU A 96 -8.12 -2.51 3.93
C GLU A 96 -9.00 -1.26 3.86
N TYR A 97 -10.03 -1.27 3.01
CA TYR A 97 -10.89 -0.11 2.81
C TYR A 97 -12.34 -0.52 2.66
N ILE A 98 -13.23 0.15 3.37
CA ILE A 98 -14.67 0.00 3.23
C ILE A 98 -15.23 1.31 2.67
N GLN A 99 -15.79 1.27 1.45
CA GLN A 99 -16.43 2.43 0.85
C GLN A 99 -17.73 2.77 1.59
N PRO A 100 -17.87 3.96 2.20
CA PRO A 100 -19.12 4.37 2.83
C PRO A 100 -20.21 4.67 1.79
N THR A 101 -21.45 4.85 2.25
CA THR A 101 -22.58 5.22 1.40
C THR A 101 -22.35 6.55 0.68
N ALA A 102 -21.67 7.50 1.33
CA ALA A 102 -21.34 8.82 0.77
C ALA A 102 -19.79 9.03 0.80
N PRO A 103 -19.04 8.41 -0.12
CA PRO A 103 -17.59 8.57 -0.15
C PRO A 103 -17.20 10.00 -0.56
N TYR A 104 -16.16 10.54 0.08
CA TYR A 104 -15.59 11.81 -0.32
C TYR A 104 -14.72 11.64 -1.56
N ARG A 105 -15.01 12.37 -2.62
CA ARG A 105 -14.20 12.40 -3.85
C ARG A 105 -14.07 13.83 -4.35
N THR A 106 -12.84 14.24 -4.66
CA THR A 106 -12.60 15.51 -5.39
C THR A 106 -13.07 15.37 -6.84
N ASP A 107 -13.25 16.48 -7.54
CA ASP A 107 -13.66 16.51 -8.96
C ASP A 107 -12.76 15.63 -9.84
N ALA A 108 -11.46 15.60 -9.53
CA ALA A 108 -10.49 14.78 -10.25
C ALA A 108 -10.67 13.25 -10.04
N ASN A 109 -11.36 12.83 -8.98
CA ASN A 109 -11.47 11.43 -8.55
C ASN A 109 -12.92 10.91 -8.49
N THR A 110 -13.88 11.64 -9.04
CA THR A 110 -15.31 11.24 -9.04
C THR A 110 -15.58 9.88 -9.67
N TYR A 111 -14.66 9.40 -10.48
CA TYR A 111 -14.71 8.07 -11.12
C TYR A 111 -14.42 6.90 -10.14
N ALA A 112 -13.75 7.16 -9.02
CA ALA A 112 -13.28 6.14 -8.08
C ALA A 112 -14.41 5.68 -7.14
N LEU A 113 -15.28 4.85 -7.65
CA LEU A 113 -16.44 4.30 -6.95
C LEU A 113 -16.59 2.81 -7.24
N LEU A 114 -17.09 2.07 -6.24
CA LEU A 114 -17.54 0.69 -6.43
C LEU A 114 -18.76 0.66 -7.38
N SER A 115 -18.75 -0.29 -8.26
CA SER A 115 -19.82 -0.50 -9.24
C SER A 115 -19.80 -1.93 -9.78
N GLU A 116 -20.09 -2.11 -11.03
CA GLU A 116 -19.88 -3.32 -11.81
C GLU A 116 -19.07 -2.96 -13.06
N GLY A 117 -18.08 -3.76 -13.41
CA GLY A 117 -17.27 -3.49 -14.59
C GLY A 117 -16.26 -4.58 -14.89
N THR A 118 -15.35 -4.30 -15.79
CA THR A 118 -14.26 -5.19 -16.17
C THR A 118 -12.96 -4.82 -15.45
N PHE A 119 -11.88 -5.51 -15.80
CA PHE A 119 -10.52 -5.19 -15.38
C PHE A 119 -9.76 -4.52 -16.53
N GLY A 120 -8.79 -3.69 -16.18
CA GLY A 120 -7.89 -3.06 -17.13
C GLY A 120 -6.47 -2.97 -16.56
N ILE A 121 -5.49 -2.91 -17.46
CA ILE A 121 -4.10 -2.64 -17.11
C ILE A 121 -3.70 -1.35 -17.80
N GLU A 122 -3.22 -0.42 -17.02
CA GLU A 122 -2.66 0.84 -17.47
C GLU A 122 -1.13 0.77 -17.38
N SER A 123 -0.45 1.28 -18.40
CA SER A 123 0.99 1.56 -18.37
C SER A 123 1.20 3.01 -18.76
N ASP A 124 2.05 3.74 -18.05
CA ASP A 124 2.39 5.13 -18.39
C ASP A 124 3.48 5.24 -19.49
N GLY A 125 4.03 4.09 -19.90
CA GLY A 125 5.04 4.02 -20.94
C GLY A 125 6.47 4.31 -20.48
N SER A 126 6.71 4.53 -19.19
CA SER A 126 8.05 4.79 -18.64
C SER A 126 8.93 3.54 -18.57
N GLY A 127 8.32 2.34 -18.62
CA GLY A 127 8.97 1.04 -18.66
C GLY A 127 7.95 -0.06 -18.94
N GLU A 128 8.36 -1.32 -18.83
CA GLU A 128 7.48 -2.46 -19.09
C GLU A 128 6.80 -2.94 -17.81
N ILE A 129 5.53 -3.34 -17.92
CA ILE A 129 4.81 -4.13 -16.94
C ILE A 129 4.52 -5.49 -17.57
N GLN A 130 5.11 -6.54 -17.01
CA GLN A 130 4.90 -7.91 -17.41
C GLN A 130 3.89 -8.56 -16.49
N ILE A 131 2.96 -9.35 -17.08
CA ILE A 131 1.84 -9.92 -16.33
C ILE A 131 1.67 -11.38 -16.73
N LYS A 132 1.40 -12.24 -15.74
CA LYS A 132 1.05 -13.65 -15.95
C LYS A 132 0.10 -14.16 -14.87
N ASN A 133 -0.39 -15.39 -15.03
CA ASN A 133 -1.20 -16.12 -14.03
C ASN A 133 -2.40 -15.33 -13.52
N ILE A 134 -3.13 -14.66 -14.44
CA ILE A 134 -4.31 -13.89 -14.06
C ILE A 134 -5.47 -14.85 -13.78
N THR A 135 -6.00 -14.81 -12.56
CA THR A 135 -7.18 -15.57 -12.14
C THR A 135 -8.23 -14.67 -11.51
N VAL A 136 -9.50 -14.99 -11.76
CA VAL A 136 -10.63 -14.29 -11.16
C VAL A 136 -11.60 -15.31 -10.62
N ASN A 137 -11.94 -15.19 -9.33
CA ASN A 137 -13.01 -15.96 -8.69
C ASN A 137 -14.14 -15.00 -8.34
N VAL A 138 -15.35 -15.32 -8.78
CA VAL A 138 -16.54 -14.53 -8.43
C VAL A 138 -16.98 -14.90 -7.01
N ILE A 139 -17.23 -13.88 -6.19
CA ILE A 139 -17.73 -14.06 -4.82
C ILE A 139 -19.27 -13.98 -4.87
N ASP A 140 -19.92 -14.94 -4.21
CA ASP A 140 -21.38 -14.95 -4.09
C ASP A 140 -21.85 -13.81 -3.18
N GLU A 141 -22.67 -12.92 -3.72
CA GLU A 141 -23.22 -11.76 -2.99
C GLU A 141 -24.02 -12.17 -1.75
N SER A 142 -24.63 -13.36 -1.74
CA SER A 142 -25.39 -13.87 -0.59
C SER A 142 -24.55 -14.14 0.66
N THR A 143 -23.23 -14.21 0.49
CA THR A 143 -22.26 -14.41 1.59
C THR A 143 -21.78 -13.11 2.24
N ILE A 144 -22.22 -11.94 1.72
CA ILE A 144 -21.69 -10.62 2.10
C ILE A 144 -22.73 -9.89 2.97
N ASP A 145 -22.32 -9.48 4.17
CA ASP A 145 -23.15 -8.60 5.03
C ASP A 145 -22.77 -7.13 4.81
N ILE A 146 -23.42 -6.52 3.81
CA ILE A 146 -23.19 -5.10 3.47
C ILE A 146 -23.54 -4.17 4.64
N ASN A 147 -24.54 -4.51 5.46
CA ASN A 147 -24.95 -3.66 6.59
C ASN A 147 -23.88 -3.65 7.67
N ALA A 148 -23.28 -4.81 7.97
CA ALA A 148 -22.15 -4.88 8.89
C ALA A 148 -20.95 -4.08 8.37
N GLN A 149 -20.60 -4.19 7.08
CA GLN A 149 -19.54 -3.41 6.46
C GLN A 149 -19.79 -1.90 6.57
N LEU A 150 -20.99 -1.44 6.22
CA LEU A 150 -21.34 -0.01 6.30
C LEU A 150 -21.35 0.54 7.73
N ALA A 151 -21.62 -0.31 8.73
CA ALA A 151 -21.53 0.07 10.13
C ALA A 151 -20.05 0.30 10.60
N GLU A 152 -19.08 -0.31 9.92
CA GLU A 152 -17.65 -0.15 10.16
C GLU A 152 -16.99 0.93 9.28
N ALA A 153 -17.69 1.41 8.23
CA ALA A 153 -17.16 2.39 7.30
C ALA A 153 -16.94 3.76 7.96
N ASN A 154 -15.85 4.44 7.60
CA ASN A 154 -15.57 5.79 8.09
C ASN A 154 -16.51 6.83 7.48
N ASP A 155 -16.81 7.90 8.23
CA ASP A 155 -17.44 9.10 7.69
C ASP A 155 -16.40 9.94 6.92
N GLU A 156 -16.24 9.67 5.64
CA GLU A 156 -15.24 10.33 4.79
C GLU A 156 -15.50 11.83 4.60
N GLN A 157 -16.71 12.33 4.82
CA GLN A 157 -17.00 13.76 4.71
C GLN A 157 -16.27 14.57 5.78
N ASN A 158 -16.00 13.94 6.93
CA ASN A 158 -15.28 14.52 8.07
C ASN A 158 -13.88 13.89 8.29
N ASP A 159 -13.42 12.99 7.42
CA ASP A 159 -12.12 12.33 7.51
C ASP A 159 -11.05 13.14 6.76
N GLU A 160 -10.18 13.84 7.51
CA GLU A 160 -9.09 14.62 6.92
C GLU A 160 -8.03 13.74 6.22
N ILE A 161 -7.89 12.47 6.62
CA ILE A 161 -6.93 11.55 5.98
C ILE A 161 -7.35 11.25 4.54
N ILE A 162 -8.64 10.96 4.32
CA ILE A 162 -9.15 10.73 2.96
C ILE A 162 -9.04 11.99 2.11
N LYS A 163 -9.32 13.16 2.68
CA LYS A 163 -9.19 14.44 1.96
C LYS A 163 -7.75 14.71 1.52
N LEU A 164 -6.77 14.40 2.36
CA LEU A 164 -5.36 14.51 2.00
C LEU A 164 -4.99 13.55 0.88
N HIS A 165 -5.41 12.26 0.93
CA HIS A 165 -5.21 11.32 -0.16
C HIS A 165 -5.87 11.80 -1.46
N GLN A 166 -7.09 12.32 -1.38
CA GLN A 166 -7.83 12.85 -2.52
C GLN A 166 -7.18 14.12 -3.11
N SER A 167 -6.49 14.90 -2.29
CA SER A 167 -5.74 16.10 -2.69
C SER A 167 -4.30 15.77 -3.14
N ASP A 168 -3.99 14.49 -3.29
CA ASP A 168 -2.69 14.01 -3.74
C ASP A 168 -1.53 14.37 -2.80
N PHE A 169 -1.81 14.36 -1.49
CA PHE A 169 -0.84 14.67 -0.44
C PHE A 169 -0.33 13.39 0.22
N PRO A 170 0.99 13.25 0.50
CA PRO A 170 1.53 12.10 1.22
C PRO A 170 1.07 12.13 2.70
N VAL A 171 0.45 11.05 3.14
CA VAL A 171 -0.06 10.92 4.51
C VAL A 171 0.80 9.92 5.28
N LEU A 172 1.60 10.41 6.22
CA LEU A 172 2.47 9.56 7.02
C LEU A 172 2.68 10.12 8.43
N ASP A 173 2.86 9.22 9.39
CA ASP A 173 3.45 9.51 10.69
C ASP A 173 4.95 9.23 10.60
N TYR A 174 5.73 10.30 10.68
CA TYR A 174 7.15 10.27 10.32
C TYR A 174 8.05 9.64 11.39
N HIS A 175 7.57 9.41 12.61
CA HIS A 175 8.42 8.90 13.69
C HIS A 175 7.65 8.05 14.70
N VAL A 176 7.57 6.77 14.44
CA VAL A 176 6.85 5.79 15.27
C VAL A 176 7.79 4.79 15.90
N HIS A 177 7.64 4.54 17.20
CA HIS A 177 8.33 3.48 17.92
C HIS A 177 7.39 2.32 18.21
N LEU A 178 7.85 1.10 17.94
CA LEU A 178 7.14 -0.12 18.34
C LEU A 178 7.35 -0.37 19.85
N LYS A 179 6.52 0.21 20.67
CA LYS A 179 6.56 0.09 22.15
C LYS A 179 5.16 0.21 22.77
N GLY A 180 5.03 -0.12 24.05
CA GLY A 180 3.76 0.08 24.78
C GLY A 180 2.59 -0.72 24.22
N GLY A 181 2.85 -1.91 23.64
CA GLY A 181 1.82 -2.76 23.01
C GLY A 181 1.60 -2.50 21.51
N LEU A 182 2.23 -1.47 20.93
CA LEU A 182 2.26 -1.28 19.48
C LEU A 182 3.29 -2.24 18.87
N THR A 183 2.83 -3.40 18.42
CA THR A 183 3.66 -4.36 17.69
C THR A 183 3.69 -4.03 16.19
N LYS A 184 4.57 -4.68 15.43
CA LYS A 184 4.63 -4.58 13.96
C LYS A 184 3.26 -4.87 13.32
N GLU A 185 2.60 -5.92 13.75
CA GLU A 185 1.29 -6.35 13.23
C GLU A 185 0.19 -5.33 13.56
N VAL A 186 0.19 -4.80 14.77
CA VAL A 186 -0.76 -3.75 15.20
C VAL A 186 -0.53 -2.48 14.39
N ALA A 187 0.72 -2.04 14.24
CA ALA A 187 1.07 -0.86 13.44
C ALA A 187 0.66 -1.03 11.97
N ALA A 188 0.96 -2.20 11.37
CA ALA A 188 0.56 -2.51 9.99
C ALA A 188 -0.96 -2.51 9.82
N LYS A 189 -1.71 -3.13 10.74
CA LYS A 189 -3.17 -3.14 10.72
C LYS A 189 -3.76 -1.73 10.84
N GLN A 190 -3.25 -0.91 11.76
CA GLN A 190 -3.70 0.47 11.91
C GLN A 190 -3.41 1.28 10.64
N SER A 191 -2.21 1.19 10.08
CA SER A 191 -1.84 1.87 8.84
C SER A 191 -2.81 1.53 7.69
N ARG A 192 -3.11 0.23 7.48
CA ARG A 192 -4.05 -0.20 6.43
C ARG A 192 -5.46 0.37 6.60
N LYS A 193 -5.98 0.35 7.84
CA LYS A 193 -7.34 0.81 8.14
C LYS A 193 -7.48 2.32 8.08
N THR A 194 -6.50 3.05 8.61
CA THR A 194 -6.57 4.52 8.70
C THR A 194 -6.08 5.22 7.44
N GLY A 195 -5.22 4.58 6.65
CA GLY A 195 -4.54 5.20 5.52
C GLY A 195 -3.32 6.05 5.91
N ILE A 196 -2.93 6.06 7.18
CA ILE A 196 -1.72 6.73 7.65
C ILE A 196 -0.54 5.77 7.47
N ASN A 197 0.43 6.14 6.64
CA ASN A 197 1.65 5.36 6.47
C ASN A 197 2.57 5.59 7.68
N TYR A 198 3.15 4.52 8.22
CA TYR A 198 4.03 4.65 9.37
C TYR A 198 5.49 4.58 8.95
N THR A 199 6.27 5.47 9.57
CA THR A 199 7.73 5.40 9.56
C THR A 199 8.19 4.84 10.89
N ILE A 200 8.78 3.65 10.87
CA ILE A 200 9.21 2.96 12.09
C ILE A 200 10.68 3.22 12.34
N ALA A 201 10.99 3.81 13.50
CA ALA A 201 12.34 4.20 13.88
C ALA A 201 12.74 3.53 15.21
N PRO A 202 13.54 2.46 15.21
CA PRO A 202 14.08 1.89 16.43
C PRO A 202 15.18 2.78 17.04
N ASN A 203 15.30 2.74 18.37
CA ASN A 203 16.41 3.37 19.07
C ASN A 203 17.69 2.54 18.87
N CYS A 204 18.72 3.15 18.30
CA CYS A 204 19.99 2.51 17.98
C CYS A 204 21.17 3.26 18.61
N GLY A 205 22.00 2.57 19.38
CA GLY A 205 23.15 3.15 20.07
C GLY A 205 23.61 2.28 21.25
N ILE A 206 24.72 2.64 21.88
CA ILE A 206 25.23 1.93 23.05
C ILE A 206 24.22 2.05 24.20
N GLY A 207 23.76 0.91 24.73
CA GLY A 207 22.76 0.85 25.80
C GLY A 207 21.30 0.90 25.32
N PHE A 208 21.05 0.90 24.01
CA PHE A 208 19.73 0.84 23.38
C PHE A 208 19.47 -0.56 22.79
N PRO A 209 18.25 -0.87 22.32
CA PRO A 209 17.94 -2.21 21.82
C PRO A 209 18.79 -2.70 20.66
N ILE A 210 19.23 -1.80 19.78
CA ILE A 210 20.09 -2.10 18.62
C ILE A 210 21.44 -1.44 18.82
N THR A 211 22.50 -2.24 18.92
CA THR A 211 23.86 -1.79 19.34
C THR A 211 24.95 -2.07 18.32
N ASN A 212 24.64 -2.74 17.20
CA ASN A 212 25.65 -3.12 16.18
C ASN A 212 24.99 -3.38 14.83
N ASP A 213 25.80 -3.46 13.78
CA ASP A 213 25.36 -3.65 12.39
C ASP A 213 24.54 -4.93 12.18
N GLN A 214 24.92 -6.04 12.82
CA GLN A 214 24.18 -7.30 12.67
C GLN A 214 22.75 -7.17 13.17
N GLN A 215 22.54 -6.55 14.32
CA GLN A 215 21.22 -6.31 14.89
C GLN A 215 20.38 -5.36 14.01
N VAL A 216 21.01 -4.36 13.39
CA VAL A 216 20.33 -3.51 12.38
C VAL A 216 19.85 -4.37 11.22
N MET A 217 20.71 -5.21 10.65
CA MET A 217 20.33 -6.04 9.50
C MET A 217 19.22 -7.04 9.84
N ASP A 218 19.28 -7.65 11.02
CA ASP A 218 18.23 -8.57 11.49
C ASP A 218 16.89 -7.85 11.63
N TYR A 219 16.89 -6.66 12.25
CA TYR A 219 15.71 -5.81 12.37
C TYR A 219 15.13 -5.40 11.01
N LEU A 220 15.97 -4.88 10.11
CA LEU A 220 15.52 -4.46 8.78
C LEU A 220 14.95 -5.64 7.97
N ASN A 221 15.55 -6.83 8.06
CA ASN A 221 15.06 -8.02 7.38
C ASN A 221 13.66 -8.44 7.89
N GLU A 222 13.43 -8.31 9.20
CA GLU A 222 12.10 -8.55 9.78
C GLU A 222 11.05 -7.53 9.29
N MET A 223 11.45 -6.25 9.19
CA MET A 223 10.51 -5.15 8.89
C MET A 223 10.22 -4.99 7.39
N ARG A 224 11.08 -5.50 6.50
CA ARG A 224 10.99 -5.29 5.04
C ARG A 224 9.79 -5.97 4.36
N SER A 225 9.08 -6.85 5.05
CA SER A 225 7.84 -7.46 4.53
C SER A 225 6.63 -6.52 4.56
N GLN A 226 6.74 -5.37 5.19
CA GLN A 226 5.69 -4.37 5.34
C GLN A 226 6.04 -3.07 4.59
N PRO A 227 5.06 -2.29 4.13
CA PRO A 227 5.30 -1.03 3.42
C PRO A 227 5.68 0.12 4.36
N PHE A 228 6.43 -0.16 5.43
CA PHE A 228 6.94 0.88 6.33
C PHE A 228 8.13 1.61 5.73
N ILE A 229 8.19 2.92 5.90
CA ILE A 229 9.45 3.64 5.84
C ILE A 229 10.25 3.25 7.08
N LEU A 230 11.51 2.90 6.92
CA LEU A 230 12.38 2.43 8.00
C LEU A 230 13.41 3.50 8.32
N GLY A 231 13.22 4.18 9.45
CA GLY A 231 14.17 5.15 9.98
C GLY A 231 15.08 4.54 11.04
N MET A 232 16.09 5.31 11.47
CA MET A 232 16.90 5.02 12.62
C MET A 232 16.87 6.21 13.57
N GLN A 233 16.46 6.00 14.82
CA GLN A 233 16.74 6.98 15.87
C GLN A 233 18.14 6.73 16.44
N ALA A 234 19.09 7.55 16.02
CA ALA A 234 20.47 7.49 16.49
C ALA A 234 20.59 8.04 17.92
N GLU A 235 21.13 7.25 18.82
CA GLU A 235 21.21 7.55 20.24
C GLU A 235 22.66 7.60 20.75
N GLY A 236 22.92 8.58 21.63
CA GLY A 236 24.26 8.85 22.15
C GLY A 236 25.14 9.56 21.13
N ARG A 237 26.40 9.81 21.48
CA ARG A 237 27.38 10.44 20.58
C ARG A 237 28.14 9.42 19.76
N GLU A 238 28.17 8.19 20.24
CA GLU A 238 28.99 7.11 19.71
C GLU A 238 28.35 6.41 18.49
N TRP A 239 27.10 6.70 18.16
CA TRP A 239 26.40 6.03 17.06
C TRP A 239 27.16 6.13 15.72
N ILE A 240 27.84 7.26 15.47
CA ILE A 240 28.64 7.51 14.25
C ILE A 240 29.76 6.47 14.09
N THR A 241 30.30 5.98 15.21
CA THR A 241 31.39 4.98 15.23
C THR A 241 30.90 3.57 15.55
N THR A 242 29.65 3.44 16.00
CA THR A 242 29.03 2.16 16.36
C THR A 242 28.52 1.42 15.14
N PHE A 243 28.00 2.16 14.15
CA PHE A 243 27.41 1.61 12.94
C PHE A 243 28.24 1.99 11.71
N SER A 244 28.41 1.01 10.80
CA SER A 244 29.11 1.26 9.53
C SER A 244 28.30 2.14 8.61
N PRO A 245 28.94 2.96 7.75
CA PRO A 245 28.23 3.73 6.73
C PRO A 245 27.39 2.88 5.77
N GLU A 246 27.82 1.63 5.52
CA GLU A 246 27.10 0.66 4.69
C GLU A 246 25.78 0.27 5.33
N THR A 247 25.78 -0.04 6.63
CA THR A 247 24.58 -0.37 7.41
C THR A 247 23.63 0.82 7.52
N LEU A 248 24.14 2.03 7.75
CA LEU A 248 23.32 3.23 7.85
C LEU A 248 22.54 3.53 6.54
N LYS A 249 23.10 3.22 5.37
CA LYS A 249 22.44 3.38 4.07
C LYS A 249 21.28 2.43 3.82
N GLU A 250 21.13 1.39 4.63
CA GLU A 250 20.04 0.44 4.54
C GLU A 250 18.73 0.97 5.13
N PHE A 251 18.79 2.01 5.95
CA PHE A 251 17.64 2.78 6.38
C PHE A 251 17.20 3.78 5.30
N ASP A 252 15.95 4.16 5.34
CA ASP A 252 15.43 5.24 4.47
C ASP A 252 15.87 6.62 4.97
N TYR A 253 16.13 6.75 6.29
CA TYR A 253 16.75 7.93 6.92
C TYR A 253 17.37 7.60 8.30
N VAL A 254 18.26 8.47 8.77
CA VAL A 254 18.87 8.46 10.11
C VAL A 254 18.68 9.82 10.76
#